data_c715ccc8fec1e0bf0ae6dd02da2d69c3
#
_entry.id   c715ccc8fec1e0bf0ae6dd02da2d69c3
#
_cell.length_a   1.000
_cell.length_b   1.000
_cell.length_c   1.000
_cell.angle_alpha   90.00
_cell.angle_beta   90.00
_cell.angle_gamma   90.00
#
_symmetry.space_group_name_H-M   'P 1'
#
loop_
_entity.id
_entity.type
_entity.pdbx_description
1 polymer ?
#
loop_
_entity_poly.entity_id
_entity_poly.type
_entity_poly.pdbx_seq_one_letter_code
_entity_poly.pdbx_strand_id
1 'polypeptide(L)'
;MSICIFGDSIGKGIVLDTTSDKYVSVNFTSMEPLCQEENVNLKNYSMFGCTATKGLSLIQRHTEKLQKDDVVLLEYGGNDCNFLWSEIAAAPEGRHQPNNPPEVFIDAYQKGIEAVQKSGASPVLLTLPPLHAKRFFDWISKGIDKENILRWLGSIDMIYRWQEMYSFTVSMIGKRLCIPVIDIRSAFVGRQDFSELIC
;
A
#
# COMPACT_ATOMS: atom_id res chain seq x y z
N MET A 1 10.43 23.43 0.03
CA MET A 1 10.32 22.01 0.45
C MET A 1 8.93 21.53 0.11
N SER A 2 8.82 20.37 -0.52
CA SER A 2 7.53 19.72 -0.77
C SER A 2 7.51 18.34 -0.11
N ILE A 3 6.31 17.87 0.25
CA ILE A 3 6.04 16.47 0.53
C ILE A 3 5.40 15.87 -0.72
N CYS A 4 6.03 14.85 -1.28
CA CYS A 4 5.55 14.13 -2.46
C CYS A 4 5.10 12.73 -2.04
N ILE A 5 3.86 12.36 -2.30
CA ILE A 5 3.32 11.03 -1.96
C ILE A 5 3.26 10.19 -3.23
N PHE A 6 3.91 9.04 -3.21
CA PHE A 6 3.78 8.00 -4.22
C PHE A 6 3.23 6.74 -3.53
N GLY A 7 1.98 6.41 -3.82
CA GLY A 7 1.27 5.33 -3.14
C GLY A 7 0.15 4.75 -4.00
N ASP A 8 -0.67 3.95 -3.36
CA ASP A 8 -1.83 3.32 -3.99
C ASP A 8 -3.14 4.07 -3.71
N SER A 9 -4.25 3.35 -3.62
CA SER A 9 -5.58 3.91 -3.35
C SER A 9 -5.68 4.55 -1.95
N ILE A 10 -4.93 4.03 -0.98
CA ILE A 10 -4.91 4.57 0.39
C ILE A 10 -4.22 5.92 0.37
N GLY A 11 -3.02 5.99 -0.21
CA GLY A 11 -2.29 7.23 -0.42
C GLY A 11 -3.06 8.25 -1.27
N LYS A 12 -3.99 7.79 -2.12
CA LYS A 12 -4.88 8.65 -2.90
C LYS A 12 -6.10 9.16 -2.13
N GLY A 13 -6.39 8.60 -0.95
CA GLY A 13 -7.60 8.94 -0.17
C GLY A 13 -8.85 8.26 -0.69
N ILE A 14 -8.73 7.05 -1.25
CA ILE A 14 -9.90 6.27 -1.63
C ILE A 14 -10.39 5.48 -0.41
N VAL A 15 -11.64 5.69 -0.06
CA VAL A 15 -12.32 5.00 1.04
C VAL A 15 -13.60 4.33 0.54
N LEU A 16 -14.05 3.28 1.25
CA LEU A 16 -15.34 2.68 0.98
C LEU A 16 -16.43 3.49 1.72
N ASP A 17 -17.33 4.10 0.96
CA ASP A 17 -18.55 4.65 1.55
C ASP A 17 -19.54 3.49 1.83
N THR A 18 -19.69 3.17 3.10
CA THR A 18 -20.56 2.08 3.55
C THR A 18 -22.04 2.34 3.29
N THR A 19 -22.44 3.59 3.06
CA THR A 19 -23.83 3.96 2.76
C THR A 19 -24.20 3.62 1.31
N SER A 20 -23.29 3.89 0.38
CA SER A 20 -23.51 3.65 -1.04
C SER A 20 -22.87 2.35 -1.57
N ASP A 21 -22.10 1.64 -0.75
CA ASP A 21 -21.26 0.47 -1.12
C ASP A 21 -20.35 0.78 -2.33
N LYS A 22 -19.81 2.02 -2.37
CA LYS A 22 -18.94 2.49 -3.45
C LYS A 22 -17.66 3.09 -2.92
N TYR A 23 -16.60 2.93 -3.70
CA TYR A 23 -15.36 3.66 -3.44
C TYR A 23 -15.52 5.13 -3.82
N VAL A 24 -15.19 6.00 -2.88
CA VAL A 24 -15.20 7.45 -3.05
C VAL A 24 -13.82 8.01 -2.75
N SER A 25 -13.46 9.08 -3.43
CA SER A 25 -12.26 9.84 -3.09
C SER A 25 -12.61 10.87 -2.03
N VAL A 26 -11.95 10.79 -0.88
CA VAL A 26 -11.98 11.86 0.11
C VAL A 26 -10.77 12.75 -0.13
N ASN A 27 -10.97 14.06 -0.13
CA ASN A 27 -9.85 14.98 -0.16
C ASN A 27 -9.00 14.77 1.10
N PHE A 28 -7.69 14.83 0.96
CA PHE A 28 -6.72 14.71 2.08
C PHE A 28 -6.85 15.90 3.02
N THR A 29 -8.00 16.03 3.66
CA THR A 29 -8.32 17.17 4.51
C THR A 29 -7.50 17.22 5.79
N SER A 30 -6.84 16.13 6.17
CA SER A 30 -6.04 16.09 7.40
C SER A 30 -4.59 16.53 7.21
N MET A 31 -3.96 16.27 6.06
CA MET A 31 -2.57 16.68 5.79
C MET A 31 -2.47 18.09 5.19
N GLU A 32 -3.45 18.51 4.40
CA GLU A 32 -3.44 19.83 3.77
C GLU A 32 -3.37 20.99 4.78
N PRO A 33 -4.18 21.03 5.87
CA PRO A 33 -4.07 22.08 6.86
C PRO A 33 -2.70 22.11 7.54
N LEU A 34 -2.15 20.94 7.92
CA LEU A 34 -0.82 20.83 8.53
C LEU A 34 0.26 21.32 7.57
N CYS A 35 0.17 20.97 6.30
CA CYS A 35 1.11 21.44 5.29
C CYS A 35 1.02 22.95 5.08
N GLN A 36 -0.18 23.53 5.15
CA GLN A 36 -0.38 24.98 5.06
C GLN A 36 0.21 25.72 6.28
N GLU A 37 -0.03 25.24 7.51
CA GLU A 37 0.55 25.78 8.73
C GLU A 37 2.08 25.80 8.70
N GLU A 38 2.69 24.73 8.21
CA GLU A 38 4.15 24.57 8.11
C GLU A 38 4.74 25.13 6.80
N ASN A 39 3.92 25.77 5.97
CA ASN A 39 4.32 26.29 4.65
C ASN A 39 5.01 25.23 3.76
N VAL A 40 4.49 24.01 3.76
CA VAL A 40 4.96 22.87 2.99
C VAL A 40 4.00 22.62 1.82
N ASN A 41 4.53 22.43 0.63
CA ASN A 41 3.73 22.10 -0.55
C ASN A 41 3.50 20.58 -0.62
N LEU A 42 2.22 20.14 -0.66
CA LEU A 42 1.84 18.74 -0.79
C LEU A 42 1.58 18.38 -2.26
N LYS A 43 2.28 17.35 -2.77
CA LYS A 43 2.10 16.79 -4.13
C LYS A 43 1.73 15.32 -4.02
N ASN A 44 0.54 14.95 -4.42
CA ASN A 44 0.08 13.55 -4.35
C ASN A 44 0.06 12.92 -5.75
N TYR A 45 0.93 11.93 -5.95
CA TYR A 45 1.06 11.13 -7.17
C TYR A 45 0.47 9.72 -7.02
N SER A 46 -0.25 9.44 -5.93
CA SER A 46 -0.82 8.11 -5.67
C SER A 46 -1.87 7.73 -6.71
N MET A 47 -1.97 6.45 -7.03
CA MET A 47 -2.88 5.93 -8.05
C MET A 47 -3.67 4.72 -7.52
N PHE A 48 -4.96 4.65 -7.86
CA PHE A 48 -5.78 3.47 -7.57
C PHE A 48 -5.18 2.19 -8.17
N GLY A 49 -5.11 1.11 -7.39
CA GLY A 49 -4.58 -0.18 -7.84
C GLY A 49 -3.07 -0.17 -8.18
N CYS A 50 -2.33 0.80 -7.65
CA CYS A 50 -0.89 0.91 -7.91
C CYS A 50 -0.11 -0.14 -7.12
N THR A 51 0.74 -0.90 -7.81
CA THR A 51 1.73 -1.80 -7.21
C THR A 51 3.10 -1.11 -7.15
N ALA A 52 4.05 -1.65 -6.39
CA ALA A 52 5.40 -1.11 -6.30
C ALA A 52 6.10 -1.00 -7.67
N THR A 53 5.88 -1.97 -8.58
CA THR A 53 6.44 -1.92 -9.94
C THR A 53 5.85 -0.80 -10.79
N LYS A 54 4.54 -0.55 -10.70
CA LYS A 54 3.88 0.60 -11.34
C LYS A 54 4.35 1.91 -10.69
N GLY A 55 4.48 1.90 -9.36
CA GLY A 55 5.00 3.01 -8.57
C GLY A 55 6.41 3.40 -8.96
N LEU A 56 7.31 2.43 -9.15
CA LEU A 56 8.66 2.67 -9.67
C LEU A 56 8.63 3.42 -11.00
N SER A 57 7.79 2.96 -11.95
CA SER A 57 7.65 3.63 -13.24
C SER A 57 7.11 5.05 -13.12
N LEU A 58 6.24 5.29 -12.13
CA LEU A 58 5.70 6.62 -11.83
C LEU A 58 6.76 7.52 -11.21
N ILE A 59 7.52 7.04 -10.23
CA ILE A 59 8.65 7.76 -9.62
C ILE A 59 9.63 8.19 -10.70
N GLN A 60 10.09 7.25 -11.56
CA GLN A 60 11.03 7.51 -12.62
C GLN A 60 10.58 8.63 -13.57
N ARG A 61 9.28 8.69 -13.90
CA ARG A 61 8.71 9.76 -14.75
C ARG A 61 8.65 11.13 -14.05
N HIS A 62 8.76 11.16 -12.73
CA HIS A 62 8.66 12.40 -11.96
C HIS A 62 9.97 12.80 -11.28
N THR A 63 11.07 12.06 -11.45
CA THR A 63 12.37 12.37 -10.83
C THR A 63 12.86 13.78 -11.14
N GLU A 64 12.64 14.26 -12.38
CA GLU A 64 13.04 15.63 -12.78
C GLU A 64 12.26 16.74 -12.08
N LYS A 65 11.10 16.42 -11.48
CA LYS A 65 10.25 17.36 -10.72
C LYS A 65 10.57 17.37 -9.23
N LEU A 66 11.33 16.38 -8.74
CA LEU A 66 11.77 16.29 -7.36
C LEU A 66 12.95 17.22 -7.13
N GLN A 67 12.98 17.89 -5.98
CA GLN A 67 14.02 18.81 -5.58
C GLN A 67 14.79 18.27 -4.37
N LYS A 68 16.00 18.76 -4.16
CA LYS A 68 16.91 18.32 -3.10
C LYS A 68 16.29 18.32 -1.69
N ASP A 69 15.40 19.27 -1.40
CA ASP A 69 14.80 19.40 -0.09
C ASP A 69 13.39 18.79 0.00
N ASP A 70 12.97 18.05 -1.04
CA ASP A 70 11.68 17.37 -1.03
C ASP A 70 11.75 16.07 -0.22
N VAL A 71 10.69 15.77 0.52
CA VAL A 71 10.47 14.49 1.20
C VAL A 71 9.52 13.65 0.35
N VAL A 72 9.89 12.42 0.06
CA VAL A 72 9.11 11.50 -0.79
C VAL A 72 8.61 10.34 0.04
N LEU A 73 7.31 10.30 0.28
CA LEU A 73 6.63 9.21 0.98
C LEU A 73 6.31 8.09 -0.02
N LEU A 74 6.74 6.87 0.30
CA LEU A 74 6.49 5.66 -0.51
C LEU A 74 5.57 4.71 0.27
N GLU A 75 4.38 4.45 -0.30
CA GLU A 75 3.35 3.58 0.30
C GLU A 75 2.83 2.60 -0.76
N TYR A 76 3.36 1.38 -0.78
CA TYR A 76 2.96 0.28 -1.65
C TYR A 76 2.99 -1.04 -0.91
N GLY A 77 2.21 -2.02 -1.38
CA GLY A 77 2.22 -3.37 -0.87
C GLY A 77 0.84 -4.01 -0.80
N GLY A 78 -0.22 -3.22 -0.54
CA GLY A 78 -1.59 -3.72 -0.49
C GLY A 78 -2.04 -4.37 -1.79
N ASN A 79 -1.72 -3.73 -2.93
CA ASN A 79 -1.98 -4.31 -4.25
C ASN A 79 -0.95 -5.36 -4.67
N ASP A 80 0.28 -5.25 -4.17
CA ASP A 80 1.37 -6.18 -4.50
C ASP A 80 1.10 -7.57 -3.94
N CYS A 81 0.66 -7.64 -2.68
CA CYS A 81 0.33 -8.90 -1.99
C CYS A 81 -1.00 -9.51 -2.44
N ASN A 82 -1.78 -8.83 -3.25
CA ASN A 82 -3.08 -9.30 -3.72
C ASN A 82 -2.94 -10.33 -4.84
N PHE A 83 -3.96 -11.19 -4.99
CA PHE A 83 -3.98 -12.29 -5.96
C PHE A 83 -5.09 -12.09 -6.99
N LEU A 84 -5.03 -12.86 -8.08
CA LEU A 84 -6.15 -13.05 -9.01
C LEU A 84 -7.12 -14.08 -8.45
N TRP A 85 -8.02 -13.65 -7.59
CA TRP A 85 -8.91 -14.51 -6.80
C TRP A 85 -9.82 -15.39 -7.68
N SER A 86 -10.20 -14.93 -8.87
CA SER A 86 -10.97 -15.71 -9.83
C SER A 86 -10.19 -16.93 -10.36
N GLU A 87 -8.87 -16.82 -10.52
CA GLU A 87 -8.03 -17.95 -10.93
C GLU A 87 -7.90 -18.96 -9.79
N ILE A 88 -7.74 -18.49 -8.55
CA ILE A 88 -7.71 -19.35 -7.35
C ILE A 88 -9.05 -20.10 -7.20
N ALA A 89 -10.16 -19.39 -7.35
CA ALA A 89 -11.50 -19.99 -7.29
C ALA A 89 -11.70 -21.08 -8.37
N ALA A 90 -11.14 -20.86 -9.56
CA ALA A 90 -11.25 -21.83 -10.67
C ALA A 90 -10.30 -23.04 -10.54
N ALA A 91 -9.13 -22.87 -9.89
CA ALA A 91 -8.10 -23.90 -9.77
C ALA A 91 -7.41 -23.90 -8.40
N PRO A 92 -8.12 -24.23 -7.30
CA PRO A 92 -7.59 -24.08 -5.93
C PRO A 92 -6.37 -24.96 -5.62
N GLU A 93 -6.13 -26.02 -6.38
CA GLU A 93 -4.96 -26.89 -6.23
C GLU A 93 -3.73 -26.36 -7.02
N GLY A 94 -3.92 -25.25 -7.77
CA GLY A 94 -2.87 -24.65 -8.58
C GLY A 94 -1.86 -23.86 -7.73
N ARG A 95 -0.73 -23.57 -8.37
CA ARG A 95 0.24 -22.61 -7.81
C ARG A 95 -0.14 -21.21 -8.24
N HIS A 96 -0.49 -20.35 -7.29
CA HIS A 96 -0.83 -18.96 -7.54
C HIS A 96 0.22 -18.03 -6.99
N GLN A 97 0.49 -16.96 -7.71
CA GLN A 97 1.43 -15.91 -7.31
C GLN A 97 0.66 -14.62 -7.04
N PRO A 98 1.11 -13.80 -6.07
CA PRO A 98 0.56 -12.48 -5.90
C PRO A 98 0.92 -11.58 -7.09
N ASN A 99 0.29 -10.43 -7.20
CA ASN A 99 0.55 -9.48 -8.28
C ASN A 99 2.03 -9.12 -8.42
N ASN A 100 2.72 -8.92 -7.30
CA ASN A 100 4.18 -8.83 -7.24
C ASN A 100 4.70 -9.77 -6.15
N PRO A 101 5.34 -10.89 -6.49
CA PRO A 101 6.03 -11.74 -5.53
C PRO A 101 7.04 -10.94 -4.68
N PRO A 102 7.37 -11.41 -3.46
CA PRO A 102 8.21 -10.66 -2.52
C PRO A 102 9.54 -10.15 -3.12
N GLU A 103 10.19 -10.95 -3.95
CA GLU A 103 11.45 -10.58 -4.60
C GLU A 103 11.26 -9.43 -5.61
N VAL A 104 10.17 -9.45 -6.37
CA VAL A 104 9.83 -8.38 -7.33
C VAL A 104 9.45 -7.10 -6.58
N PHE A 105 8.68 -7.24 -5.49
CA PHE A 105 8.31 -6.14 -4.63
C PHE A 105 9.52 -5.45 -4.01
N ILE A 106 10.46 -6.23 -3.45
CA ILE A 106 11.71 -5.72 -2.85
C ILE A 106 12.55 -4.97 -3.89
N ASP A 107 12.75 -5.56 -5.06
CA ASP A 107 13.53 -4.96 -6.15
C ASP A 107 12.92 -3.62 -6.60
N ALA A 108 11.59 -3.57 -6.78
CA ALA A 108 10.88 -2.36 -7.16
C ALA A 108 11.02 -1.25 -6.11
N TYR A 109 10.89 -1.60 -4.82
CA TYR A 109 11.08 -0.65 -3.72
C TYR A 109 12.50 -0.09 -3.69
N GLN A 110 13.52 -0.95 -3.79
CA GLN A 110 14.93 -0.55 -3.78
C GLN A 110 15.25 0.41 -4.93
N LYS A 111 14.80 0.06 -6.14
CA LYS A 111 14.98 0.93 -7.33
C LYS A 111 14.22 2.25 -7.19
N GLY A 112 13.04 2.24 -6.57
CA GLY A 112 12.28 3.46 -6.28
C GLY A 112 13.02 4.38 -5.32
N ILE A 113 13.55 3.83 -4.22
CA ILE A 113 14.38 4.55 -3.25
C ILE A 113 15.61 5.16 -3.94
N GLU A 114 16.33 4.36 -4.72
CA GLU A 114 17.50 4.84 -5.47
C GLU A 114 17.16 5.98 -6.44
N ALA A 115 16.04 5.89 -7.14
CA ALA A 115 15.60 6.93 -8.06
C ALA A 115 15.29 8.24 -7.31
N VAL A 116 14.63 8.17 -6.15
CA VAL A 116 14.39 9.33 -5.29
C VAL A 116 15.71 9.93 -4.80
N GLN A 117 16.61 9.11 -4.26
CA GLN A 117 17.91 9.58 -3.77
C GLN A 117 18.76 10.23 -4.87
N LYS A 118 18.76 9.67 -6.07
CA LYS A 118 19.45 10.23 -7.23
C LYS A 118 18.94 11.61 -7.66
N SER A 119 17.66 11.93 -7.38
CA SER A 119 17.11 13.26 -7.61
C SER A 119 17.53 14.28 -6.53
N GLY A 120 18.16 13.82 -5.45
CA GLY A 120 18.52 14.61 -4.28
C GLY A 120 17.43 14.73 -3.23
N ALA A 121 16.24 14.17 -3.47
CA ALA A 121 15.14 14.12 -2.50
C ALA A 121 15.35 13.03 -1.44
N SER A 122 14.63 13.13 -0.33
CA SER A 122 14.73 12.23 0.81
C SER A 122 13.57 11.23 0.82
N PRO A 123 13.79 9.92 0.60
CA PRO A 123 12.75 8.92 0.68
C PRO A 123 12.39 8.62 2.14
N VAL A 124 11.11 8.39 2.39
CA VAL A 124 10.54 7.90 3.65
C VAL A 124 9.54 6.80 3.30
N LEU A 125 9.65 5.65 3.95
CA LEU A 125 8.75 4.51 3.71
C LEU A 125 7.59 4.53 4.71
N LEU A 126 6.43 4.06 4.27
CA LEU A 126 5.27 3.88 5.13
C LEU A 126 4.95 2.38 5.22
N THR A 127 4.76 1.87 6.45
CA THR A 127 4.23 0.51 6.62
C THR A 127 2.79 0.46 6.13
N LEU A 128 2.31 -0.73 5.75
CA LEU A 128 0.93 -0.90 5.29
C LEU A 128 -0.04 -0.80 6.46
N PRO A 129 -1.12 -0.03 6.34
CA PRO A 129 -2.21 -0.14 7.31
C PRO A 129 -2.74 -1.58 7.31
N PRO A 130 -3.21 -2.10 8.45
CA PRO A 130 -3.74 -3.45 8.50
C PRO A 130 -5.05 -3.56 7.71
N LEU A 131 -5.46 -4.79 7.39
CA LEU A 131 -6.76 -5.06 6.80
C LEU A 131 -7.61 -5.96 7.72
N HIS A 132 -8.92 -5.96 7.53
CA HIS A 132 -9.81 -6.89 8.23
C HIS A 132 -10.00 -8.14 7.38
N ALA A 133 -9.31 -9.24 7.72
CA ALA A 133 -9.23 -10.45 6.91
C ALA A 133 -10.61 -10.98 6.47
N LYS A 134 -11.60 -11.02 7.39
CA LYS A 134 -12.93 -11.50 7.06
C LYS A 134 -13.67 -10.58 6.09
N ARG A 135 -13.64 -9.26 6.30
CA ARG A 135 -14.29 -8.30 5.37
C ARG A 135 -13.66 -8.37 3.98
N PHE A 136 -12.34 -8.41 3.94
CA PHE A 136 -11.62 -8.54 2.69
C PHE A 136 -11.96 -9.86 1.98
N PHE A 137 -12.00 -10.99 2.72
CA PHE A 137 -12.40 -12.28 2.19
C PHE A 137 -13.83 -12.26 1.62
N ASP A 138 -14.78 -11.69 2.35
CA ASP A 138 -16.16 -11.57 1.89
C ASP A 138 -16.27 -10.68 0.64
N TRP A 139 -15.42 -9.67 0.53
CA TRP A 139 -15.36 -8.80 -0.65
C TRP A 139 -14.77 -9.48 -1.87
N ILE A 140 -13.60 -10.13 -1.75
CA ILE A 140 -12.91 -10.77 -2.88
C ILE A 140 -13.63 -12.01 -3.39
N SER A 141 -14.47 -12.64 -2.57
CA SER A 141 -15.23 -13.83 -2.92
C SER A 141 -16.64 -13.53 -3.49
N LYS A 142 -17.01 -12.25 -3.64
CA LYS A 142 -18.30 -11.86 -4.26
C LYS A 142 -18.38 -12.40 -5.69
N GLY A 143 -19.35 -13.29 -5.96
CA GLY A 143 -19.63 -13.82 -7.30
C GLY A 143 -18.66 -14.89 -7.81
N ILE A 144 -17.77 -15.40 -6.98
CA ILE A 144 -16.85 -16.50 -7.30
C ILE A 144 -16.88 -17.58 -6.22
N ASP A 145 -16.29 -18.76 -6.48
CA ASP A 145 -16.33 -19.90 -5.57
C ASP A 145 -15.53 -19.64 -4.28
N LYS A 146 -16.28 -19.31 -3.23
CA LYS A 146 -15.75 -18.99 -1.90
C LYS A 146 -15.10 -20.20 -1.22
N GLU A 147 -15.63 -21.40 -1.43
CA GLU A 147 -15.11 -22.63 -0.81
C GLU A 147 -13.75 -23.00 -1.41
N ASN A 148 -13.60 -22.84 -2.72
CA ASN A 148 -12.32 -23.04 -3.39
C ASN A 148 -11.25 -22.05 -2.93
N ILE A 149 -11.61 -20.77 -2.75
CA ILE A 149 -10.67 -19.78 -2.21
C ILE A 149 -10.26 -20.15 -0.78
N LEU A 150 -11.21 -20.56 0.06
CA LEU A 150 -10.92 -20.95 1.45
C LEU A 150 -10.06 -22.23 1.49
N ARG A 151 -10.32 -23.18 0.59
CA ARG A 151 -9.50 -24.40 0.46
C ARG A 151 -8.06 -24.06 0.14
N TRP A 152 -7.82 -23.15 -0.79
CA TRP A 152 -6.48 -22.71 -1.15
C TRP A 152 -5.79 -21.94 0.00
N LEU A 153 -6.52 -21.03 0.68
CA LEU A 153 -5.99 -20.25 1.80
C LEU A 153 -5.70 -21.10 3.03
N GLY A 154 -6.48 -22.18 3.25
CA GLY A 154 -6.48 -22.97 4.48
C GLY A 154 -7.10 -22.25 5.70
N SER A 155 -6.97 -20.94 5.78
CA SER A 155 -7.58 -20.08 6.83
C SER A 155 -7.75 -18.67 6.29
N ILE A 156 -8.83 -18.01 6.67
CA ILE A 156 -9.07 -16.58 6.35
C ILE A 156 -7.95 -15.69 6.91
N ASP A 157 -7.38 -16.05 8.08
CA ASP A 157 -6.29 -15.30 8.70
C ASP A 157 -5.01 -15.29 7.84
N MET A 158 -4.91 -16.21 6.87
CA MET A 158 -3.80 -16.19 5.92
C MET A 158 -3.71 -14.89 5.13
N ILE A 159 -4.85 -14.28 4.82
CA ILE A 159 -4.95 -12.97 4.13
C ILE A 159 -4.23 -11.89 4.96
N TYR A 160 -4.54 -11.82 6.26
CA TYR A 160 -3.90 -10.85 7.16
C TYR A 160 -2.39 -11.10 7.29
N ARG A 161 -2.00 -12.35 7.56
CA ARG A 161 -0.58 -12.73 7.73
C ARG A 161 0.24 -12.47 6.47
N TRP A 162 -0.35 -12.71 5.31
CA TRP A 162 0.29 -12.46 4.03
C TRP A 162 0.51 -10.96 3.79
N GLN A 163 -0.50 -10.14 4.02
CA GLN A 163 -0.38 -8.68 3.92
C GLN A 163 0.60 -8.11 4.96
N GLU A 164 0.61 -8.66 6.18
CA GLU A 164 1.55 -8.29 7.24
C GLU A 164 3.00 -8.58 6.84
N MET A 165 3.26 -9.69 6.14
CA MET A 165 4.59 -10.01 5.64
C MET A 165 5.12 -8.92 4.69
N TYR A 166 4.29 -8.37 3.81
CA TYR A 166 4.69 -7.24 2.96
C TYR A 166 4.94 -5.97 3.76
N SER A 167 4.08 -5.69 4.76
CA SER A 167 4.30 -4.56 5.66
C SER A 167 5.64 -4.67 6.42
N PHE A 168 5.92 -5.86 6.95
CA PHE A 168 7.20 -6.14 7.61
C PHE A 168 8.39 -6.00 6.64
N THR A 169 8.22 -6.45 5.40
CA THR A 169 9.24 -6.31 4.35
C THR A 169 9.61 -4.85 4.11
N VAL A 170 8.63 -3.93 4.10
CA VAL A 170 8.91 -2.48 4.01
C VAL A 170 9.80 -2.02 5.16
N SER A 171 9.48 -2.43 6.39
CA SER A 171 10.31 -2.10 7.57
C SER A 171 11.73 -2.65 7.45
N MET A 172 11.89 -3.87 6.93
CA MET A 172 13.20 -4.49 6.71
C MET A 172 14.00 -3.78 5.62
N ILE A 173 13.36 -3.32 4.55
CA ILE A 173 14.01 -2.51 3.50
C ILE A 173 14.53 -1.21 4.12
N GLY A 174 13.68 -0.49 4.86
CA GLY A 174 14.07 0.76 5.52
C GLY A 174 15.26 0.55 6.46
N LYS A 175 15.21 -0.47 7.31
CA LYS A 175 16.32 -0.81 8.22
C LYS A 175 17.61 -1.13 7.45
N ARG A 176 17.53 -1.94 6.40
CA ARG A 176 18.69 -2.38 5.62
C ARG A 176 19.36 -1.23 4.87
N LEU A 177 18.56 -0.30 4.36
CA LEU A 177 19.05 0.83 3.55
C LEU A 177 19.21 2.12 4.36
N CYS A 178 19.00 2.08 5.68
CA CYS A 178 19.01 3.25 6.57
C CYS A 178 18.04 4.36 6.10
N ILE A 179 16.86 3.97 5.59
CA ILE A 179 15.79 4.87 5.19
C ILE A 179 14.77 5.00 6.33
N PRO A 180 14.32 6.20 6.68
CA PRO A 180 13.28 6.39 7.68
C PRO A 180 11.99 5.64 7.31
N VAL A 181 11.35 5.03 8.31
CA VAL A 181 10.07 4.33 8.15
C VAL A 181 9.06 4.92 9.13
N ILE A 182 7.91 5.31 8.62
CA ILE A 182 6.75 5.68 9.43
C ILE A 182 5.90 4.43 9.61
N ASP A 183 5.75 3.99 10.86
CA ASP A 183 4.95 2.82 11.21
C ASP A 183 3.46 3.20 11.33
N ILE A 184 2.77 3.20 10.20
CA ILE A 184 1.32 3.43 10.15
C ILE A 184 0.57 2.26 10.80
N ARG A 185 1.04 1.02 10.62
CA ARG A 185 0.35 -0.19 11.10
C ARG A 185 0.11 -0.17 12.60
N SER A 186 1.12 0.19 13.38
CA SER A 186 1.02 0.25 14.83
C SER A 186 -0.03 1.25 15.33
N ALA A 187 -0.29 2.32 14.57
CA ALA A 187 -1.32 3.30 14.91
C ALA A 187 -2.74 2.71 14.91
N PHE A 188 -2.97 1.60 14.19
CA PHE A 188 -4.26 0.91 14.12
C PHE A 188 -4.33 -0.32 15.02
N VAL A 189 -3.29 -1.16 15.01
CA VAL A 189 -3.32 -2.51 15.64
C VAL A 189 -3.55 -2.46 17.15
N GLY A 190 -3.07 -1.43 17.83
CA GLY A 190 -3.23 -1.25 19.27
C GLY A 190 -4.58 -0.66 19.71
N ARG A 191 -5.46 -0.33 18.79
CA ARG A 191 -6.73 0.34 19.10
C ARG A 191 -7.86 -0.65 19.37
N GLN A 192 -8.73 -0.33 20.35
CA GLN A 192 -9.91 -1.14 20.65
C GLN A 192 -10.98 -1.05 19.55
N ASP A 193 -11.08 0.08 18.86
CA ASP A 193 -11.98 0.35 17.74
C ASP A 193 -11.38 -0.05 16.38
N PHE A 194 -10.36 -0.91 16.37
CA PHE A 194 -9.64 -1.36 15.17
C PHE A 194 -10.58 -1.74 14.01
N SER A 195 -11.63 -2.52 14.30
CA SER A 195 -12.57 -2.98 13.27
C SER A 195 -13.41 -1.86 12.65
N GLU A 196 -13.50 -0.70 13.28
CA GLU A 196 -14.25 0.46 12.75
C GLU A 196 -13.38 1.30 11.81
N LEU A 197 -12.06 1.22 11.98
CA LEU A 197 -11.09 2.04 11.25
C LEU A 197 -10.61 1.43 9.93
N ILE A 198 -10.88 0.14 9.71
CA ILE A 198 -10.39 -0.59 8.54
C ILE A 198 -11.50 -1.30 7.78
N CYS A 199 -11.36 -1.36 6.44
CA CYS A 199 -12.29 -2.02 5.53
C CYS A 199 -12.05 -3.51 5.42
#